data_97d6a631f87e0e794b5cb8049b0f0c88
#
_entry.id   97d6a631f87e0e794b5cb8049b0f0c88
#
_cell.length_a   1.000
_cell.length_b   1.000
_cell.length_c   1.000
_cell.angle_alpha   90.00
_cell.angle_beta   90.00
_cell.angle_gamma   90.00
#
_symmetry.space_group_name_H-M   'P 1'
#
loop_
_entity.id
_entity.type
_entity.pdbx_description
1 polymer ?
#
loop_
_entity_poly.entity_id
_entity_poly.type
_entity_poly.pdbx_seq_one_letter_code
_entity_poly.pdbx_strand_id
1 'polypeptide(L)'
;MKKIFSFALVAVMVASMFSFVACKNQQNEPEEKIETPTLLTGTTWINGEGTDWVETLIFNTENQGVKKVHNSNGDFEDAFTYTYANAKGSFTITHSDETYQFTVDGNKLSVQDLQDPTWYYEYLLKK
;
A
#
# COMPACT_ATOMS: atom_id res chain seq x y z
N MET A 1 -17.06 -2.11 -53.74
CA MET A 1 -16.58 -3.23 -53.32
C MET A 1 -15.55 -3.07 -52.35
N LYS A 2 -14.54 -2.45 -52.56
CA LYS A 2 -13.55 -2.32 -51.58
C LYS A 2 -13.99 -1.75 -50.35
N LYS A 3 -14.90 -0.88 -50.33
CA LYS A 3 -15.38 -0.30 -49.14
C LYS A 3 -15.91 -1.30 -48.21
N ILE A 4 -16.56 -2.27 -48.70
CA ILE A 4 -17.13 -3.28 -47.87
C ILE A 4 -16.08 -4.03 -47.12
N PHE A 5 -15.01 -4.27 -47.79
CA PHE A 5 -13.92 -4.93 -47.10
C PHE A 5 -13.42 -4.12 -45.96
N SER A 6 -13.34 -2.85 -46.19
CA SER A 6 -12.82 -2.01 -45.15
C SER A 6 -13.70 -2.06 -43.95
N PHE A 7 -14.97 -2.06 -44.19
CA PHE A 7 -15.86 -2.12 -43.06
C PHE A 7 -15.68 -3.39 -42.28
N ALA A 8 -15.61 -4.45 -42.98
CA ALA A 8 -15.47 -5.71 -42.29
C ALA A 8 -14.21 -5.74 -41.48
N LEU A 9 -13.19 -5.22 -42.05
CA LEU A 9 -11.94 -5.23 -41.35
C LEU A 9 -12.02 -4.43 -40.10
N VAL A 10 -12.62 -3.27 -40.21
CA VAL A 10 -12.73 -2.43 -39.05
C VAL A 10 -13.53 -3.11 -37.97
N ALA A 11 -14.58 -3.74 -38.35
CA ALA A 11 -15.40 -4.39 -37.37
C ALA A 11 -14.63 -5.47 -36.63
N VAL A 12 -13.83 -6.17 -37.36
CA VAL A 12 -13.07 -7.22 -36.73
C VAL A 12 -12.08 -6.66 -35.75
N MET A 13 -11.47 -5.58 -36.10
CA MET A 13 -10.52 -5.01 -35.17
C MET A 13 -11.18 -4.55 -33.90
N VAL A 14 -12.31 -3.94 -34.04
CA VAL A 14 -13.00 -3.48 -32.87
C VAL A 14 -13.39 -4.66 -32.01
N ALA A 15 -13.86 -5.68 -32.62
CA ALA A 15 -14.24 -6.84 -31.84
C ALA A 15 -13.04 -7.43 -31.13
N SER A 16 -11.92 -7.44 -31.80
CA SER A 16 -10.75 -7.98 -31.15
C SER A 16 -10.37 -7.19 -29.96
N MET A 17 -10.44 -5.91 -30.08
CA MET A 17 -10.07 -5.12 -28.95
C MET A 17 -10.97 -5.38 -27.78
N PHE A 18 -12.21 -5.46 -28.04
CA PHE A 18 -13.12 -5.74 -26.97
C PHE A 18 -12.82 -7.09 -26.35
N SER A 19 -12.60 -8.04 -27.18
CA SER A 19 -12.44 -9.34 -26.63
C SER A 19 -11.22 -9.42 -25.75
N PHE A 20 -10.13 -8.85 -26.15
CA PHE A 20 -9.01 -9.06 -25.30
C PHE A 20 -9.12 -8.20 -24.05
N VAL A 21 -9.82 -7.12 -24.13
CA VAL A 21 -10.05 -6.37 -22.93
C VAL A 21 -10.88 -7.16 -21.96
N ALA A 22 -11.90 -7.76 -22.47
CA ALA A 22 -12.74 -8.54 -21.62
C ALA A 22 -12.01 -9.70 -21.07
N CYS A 23 -11.29 -10.29 -21.94
CA CYS A 23 -10.60 -11.38 -21.42
C CYS A 23 -9.70 -11.09 -20.43
N LYS A 24 -9.38 -10.39 -20.55
CA LYS A 24 -8.62 -10.27 -19.62
C LYS A 24 -9.03 -10.16 -18.55
N ASN A 25 -9.78 -10.12 -18.70
CA ASN A 25 -10.31 -10.09 -17.75
C ASN A 25 -10.69 -10.90 -17.08
N GLN A 26 -10.66 -11.38 -17.36
CA GLN A 26 -10.95 -11.99 -16.70
C GLN A 26 -10.55 -12.54 -15.96
N GLN A 27 -10.21 -12.61 -16.10
CA GLN A 27 -9.84 -12.99 -15.34
C GLN A 27 -9.40 -12.95 -14.50
N ASN A 28 -9.24 -12.83 -14.42
CA ASN A 28 -8.86 -12.69 -13.60
C ASN A 28 -8.81 -12.14 -12.90
N GLU A 29 -8.66 -11.82 -12.68
CA GLU A 29 -8.61 -11.26 -11.99
C GLU A 29 -8.29 -10.70 -11.58
N PRO A 30 -8.37 -10.58 -11.53
CA PRO A 30 -8.08 -9.64 -11.34
C PRO A 30 -7.72 -8.99 -10.41
N GLU A 31 -7.03 -8.74 -10.39
CA GLU A 31 -6.65 -8.17 -9.45
C GLU A 31 -6.76 -6.84 -9.65
N GLU A 32 -7.39 -6.28 -8.91
CA GLU A 32 -7.45 -5.02 -8.94
C GLU A 32 -6.20 -4.43 -8.62
N LYS A 33 -5.63 -3.56 -9.32
CA LYS A 33 -4.45 -2.94 -8.97
C LYS A 33 -4.74 -1.94 -7.91
N ILE A 34 -4.14 -2.10 -6.79
CA ILE A 34 -4.30 -1.19 -5.67
C ILE A 34 -3.29 -0.07 -5.83
N GLU A 35 -3.78 1.15 -5.88
CA GLU A 35 -2.90 2.29 -6.07
C GLU A 35 -2.21 2.68 -4.78
N THR A 36 -0.98 3.15 -4.90
CA THR A 36 -0.23 3.65 -3.76
C THR A 36 -0.81 5.00 -3.38
N PRO A 37 -1.17 5.20 -2.11
CA PRO A 37 -1.74 6.47 -1.70
C PRO A 37 -0.73 7.60 -1.83
N THR A 38 -1.20 8.77 -2.19
CA THR A 38 -0.36 9.95 -2.26
C THR A 38 -0.25 10.64 -0.92
N LEU A 39 -1.20 10.39 -0.04
CA LEU A 39 -1.18 10.92 1.32
C LEU A 39 -1.47 9.77 2.27
N LEU A 40 -0.84 9.81 3.43
CA LEU A 40 -1.07 8.79 4.43
C LEU A 40 -2.07 9.20 5.50
N THR A 41 -2.41 10.48 5.56
CA THR A 41 -3.35 10.98 6.56
C THR A 41 -4.64 10.18 6.54
N GLY A 42 -5.04 9.72 7.71
CA GLY A 42 -6.28 8.96 7.84
C GLY A 42 -6.14 7.47 7.54
N THR A 43 -4.93 6.99 7.27
CA THR A 43 -4.75 5.57 6.97
C THR A 43 -4.23 4.82 8.19
N THR A 44 -4.50 3.53 8.22
CA THR A 44 -4.07 2.63 9.28
C THR A 44 -3.44 1.40 8.64
N TRP A 45 -2.30 1.00 9.16
CA TRP A 45 -1.54 -0.11 8.61
C TRP A 45 -1.21 -1.10 9.72
N ILE A 46 -1.37 -2.39 9.46
CA ILE A 46 -1.25 -3.43 10.48
C ILE A 46 -0.25 -4.48 10.10
N ASN A 47 0.57 -4.86 11.08
CA ASN A 47 1.50 -5.97 10.96
C ASN A 47 1.14 -6.99 12.02
N GLY A 48 1.12 -8.26 11.66
CA GLY A 48 0.91 -9.32 12.64
C GLY A 48 -0.53 -9.59 13.03
N GLU A 49 -1.47 -9.13 12.24
CA GLU A 49 -2.88 -9.34 12.56
C GLU A 49 -3.16 -10.82 12.74
N GLY A 50 -3.84 -11.17 13.82
CA GLY A 50 -4.15 -12.57 14.11
C GLY A 50 -3.07 -13.30 14.88
N THR A 51 -1.99 -12.62 15.23
CA THR A 51 -0.90 -13.24 16.00
C THR A 51 -0.85 -12.65 17.40
N ASP A 52 0.11 -13.13 18.21
CA ASP A 52 0.28 -12.64 19.56
C ASP A 52 0.99 -11.30 19.64
N TRP A 53 1.45 -10.79 18.53
CA TRP A 53 2.14 -9.51 18.49
C TRP A 53 1.63 -8.73 17.29
N VAL A 54 0.84 -7.70 17.56
CA VAL A 54 0.23 -6.90 16.50
C VAL A 54 0.74 -5.48 16.62
N GLU A 55 1.24 -4.93 15.53
CA GLU A 55 1.65 -3.54 15.48
C GLU A 55 0.78 -2.80 14.49
N THR A 56 0.39 -1.60 14.85
CA THR A 56 -0.46 -0.78 14.02
C THR A 56 0.14 0.61 13.90
N LEU A 57 0.25 1.09 12.67
CA LEU A 57 0.67 2.46 12.41
C LEU A 57 -0.54 3.24 11.96
N ILE A 58 -0.84 4.32 12.67
CA ILE A 58 -1.98 5.17 12.36
C ILE A 58 -1.45 6.55 12.01
N PHE A 59 -1.72 7.01 10.80
CA PHE A 59 -1.26 8.31 10.34
C PHE A 59 -2.41 9.30 10.52
N ASN A 60 -2.34 10.12 11.55
CA ASN A 60 -3.44 10.99 11.95
C ASN A 60 -3.50 12.29 11.18
N THR A 61 -2.35 12.91 10.94
CA THR A 61 -2.27 14.17 10.22
C THR A 61 -1.19 14.06 9.16
N GLU A 62 -0.86 15.17 8.53
CA GLU A 62 0.17 15.16 7.50
C GLU A 62 1.55 14.83 8.02
N ASN A 63 1.78 15.01 9.30
CA ASN A 63 3.11 14.80 9.86
C ASN A 63 3.13 14.12 11.22
N GLN A 64 2.00 13.63 11.68
CA GLN A 64 1.94 12.97 13.00
C GLN A 64 1.13 11.70 12.95
N GLY A 65 1.53 10.74 13.75
CA GLY A 65 0.82 9.48 13.85
C GLY A 65 1.08 8.81 15.17
N VAL A 66 0.55 7.60 15.31
CA VAL A 66 0.68 6.81 16.53
C VAL A 66 0.99 5.37 16.13
N LYS A 67 1.95 4.77 16.81
CA LYS A 67 2.26 3.36 16.67
C LYS A 67 1.68 2.65 17.88
N LYS A 68 0.87 1.63 17.65
CA LYS A 68 0.30 0.83 18.72
C LYS A 68 0.86 -0.57 18.65
N VAL A 69 1.15 -1.14 19.79
CA VAL A 69 1.63 -2.52 19.88
C VAL A 69 0.75 -3.25 20.87
N HIS A 70 0.24 -4.39 20.44
CA HIS A 70 -0.55 -5.26 21.30
C HIS A 70 0.15 -6.61 21.39
N ASN A 71 0.48 -7.04 22.60
CA ASN A 71 1.10 -8.35 22.79
C ASN A 71 0.70 -8.91 24.16
N SER A 72 1.29 -10.03 24.55
CA SER A 72 0.93 -10.68 25.79
C SER A 72 1.19 -9.86 27.03
N ASN A 73 2.02 -8.82 26.93
CA ASN A 73 2.31 -7.94 28.04
C ASN A 73 1.38 -6.73 28.11
N GLY A 74 0.50 -6.58 27.15
CA GLY A 74 -0.44 -5.48 27.18
C GLY A 74 -0.42 -4.64 25.92
N ASP A 75 -0.96 -3.44 26.05
CA ASP A 75 -1.06 -2.51 24.93
C ASP A 75 -0.12 -1.34 25.16
N PHE A 76 0.62 -0.98 24.14
CA PHE A 76 1.57 0.13 24.20
C PHE A 76 1.29 1.08 23.06
N GLU A 77 1.59 2.35 23.27
CA GLU A 77 1.29 3.36 22.28
C GLU A 77 2.42 4.39 22.25
N ASP A 78 2.92 4.70 21.07
CA ASP A 78 3.99 5.67 20.89
C ASP A 78 3.62 6.65 19.81
N ALA A 79 3.75 7.93 20.11
CA ALA A 79 3.53 8.96 19.10
C ALA A 79 4.75 9.06 18.20
N PHE A 80 4.54 9.42 16.96
CA PHE A 80 5.63 9.65 16.03
C PHE A 80 5.33 10.83 15.12
N THR A 81 6.39 11.42 14.59
CA THR A 81 6.29 12.39 13.50
C THR A 81 6.79 11.72 12.25
N TYR A 82 6.35 12.17 11.09
CA TYR A 82 6.75 11.52 9.86
C TYR A 82 6.77 12.48 8.67
N THR A 83 7.46 12.05 7.63
CA THR A 83 7.43 12.69 6.33
C THR A 83 7.09 11.63 5.30
N TYR A 84 6.47 12.03 4.20
CA TYR A 84 6.08 11.09 3.15
C TYR A 84 5.94 11.82 1.83
N ALA A 85 6.62 11.31 0.81
CA ALA A 85 6.52 11.85 -0.54
C ALA A 85 6.99 10.79 -1.52
N ASN A 86 6.28 10.66 -2.63
CA ASN A 86 6.67 9.74 -3.68
C ASN A 86 6.82 8.30 -3.19
N ALA A 87 5.86 7.87 -2.40
CA ALA A 87 5.79 6.50 -1.89
C ALA A 87 6.92 6.16 -0.93
N LYS A 88 7.61 7.14 -0.39
CA LYS A 88 8.69 6.91 0.56
C LYS A 88 8.60 7.91 1.69
N GLY A 89 9.07 7.52 2.85
CA GLY A 89 9.06 8.42 3.97
C GLY A 89 9.92 7.92 5.11
N SER A 90 9.84 8.65 6.20
CA SER A 90 10.48 8.23 7.44
C SER A 90 9.60 8.66 8.59
N PHE A 91 9.69 7.93 9.70
CA PHE A 91 9.01 8.36 10.90
C PHE A 91 9.96 8.24 12.09
N THR A 92 9.78 9.12 13.06
CA THR A 92 10.62 9.18 14.26
C THR A 92 9.72 9.06 15.47
N ILE A 93 10.01 8.09 16.32
CA ILE A 93 9.28 7.89 17.57
C ILE A 93 9.64 9.04 18.50
N THR A 94 8.64 9.76 18.94
CA THR A 94 8.86 11.02 19.64
C THR A 94 9.66 10.86 20.92
N HIS A 95 9.37 9.86 21.72
CA HIS A 95 10.02 9.77 23.02
C HIS A 95 11.39 9.11 23.01
N SER A 96 11.70 8.36 21.94
CA SER A 96 12.98 7.66 21.88
C SER A 96 13.90 8.17 20.80
N ASP A 97 13.37 9.03 19.92
CA ASP A 97 14.11 9.56 18.77
C ASP A 97 14.56 8.49 17.79
N GLU A 98 13.99 7.30 17.87
CA GLU A 98 14.30 6.26 16.91
C GLU A 98 13.65 6.60 15.59
N THR A 99 14.40 6.49 14.52
CA THR A 99 13.92 6.84 13.18
C THR A 99 13.96 5.63 12.27
N TYR A 100 12.88 5.46 11.53
CA TYR A 100 12.73 4.36 10.60
C TYR A 100 12.39 4.93 9.23
N GLN A 101 12.86 4.25 8.19
CA GLN A 101 12.47 4.60 6.83
C GLN A 101 11.42 3.63 6.37
N PHE A 102 10.54 4.09 5.50
CA PHE A 102 9.51 3.20 4.97
C PHE A 102 9.22 3.51 3.51
N THR A 103 8.70 2.51 2.82
CA THR A 103 8.20 2.67 1.46
C THR A 103 6.80 2.10 1.40
N VAL A 104 6.00 2.61 0.49
CA VAL A 104 4.63 2.15 0.31
C VAL A 104 4.45 1.70 -1.13
N ASP A 105 3.84 0.53 -1.30
CA ASP A 105 3.57 -0.02 -2.61
C ASP A 105 2.16 -0.57 -2.58
N GLY A 106 1.20 0.19 -3.10
CA GLY A 106 -0.20 -0.23 -3.08
C GLY A 106 -0.71 -0.29 -1.64
N ASN A 107 -1.07 -1.47 -1.20
CA ASN A 107 -1.58 -1.68 0.15
C ASN A 107 -0.53 -2.21 1.12
N LYS A 108 0.74 -2.11 0.77
CA LYS A 108 1.82 -2.65 1.57
C LYS A 108 2.79 -1.54 1.97
N LEU A 109 3.11 -1.46 3.23
CA LEU A 109 4.05 -0.48 3.76
C LEU A 109 5.20 -1.26 4.39
N SER A 110 6.41 -1.03 3.93
CA SER A 110 7.60 -1.73 4.42
C SER A 110 8.46 -0.77 5.20
N VAL A 111 8.76 -1.13 6.44
CA VAL A 111 9.54 -0.31 7.36
C VAL A 111 10.91 -0.92 7.56
N GLN A 112 11.94 -0.10 7.50
CA GLN A 112 13.30 -0.56 7.68
C GLN A 112 13.96 0.26 8.78
N ASP A 113 14.69 -0.41 9.68
CA ASP A 113 15.42 0.24 10.74
C ASP A 113 16.69 0.81 10.14
N LEU A 114 16.95 2.09 10.36
CA LEU A 114 18.14 2.74 9.83
C LEU A 114 19.41 2.22 10.46
N GLN A 115 19.34 1.76 11.69
CA GLN A 115 20.51 1.28 12.40
C GLN A 115 20.82 -0.17 12.10
N ASP A 116 19.82 -0.91 11.64
CA ASP A 116 20.01 -2.31 11.28
C ASP A 116 19.21 -2.59 10.00
N PRO A 117 19.78 -2.30 8.84
CA PRO A 117 19.04 -2.43 7.56
C PRO A 117 18.59 -3.84 7.23
N THR A 118 19.05 -4.84 7.95
CA THR A 118 18.58 -6.20 7.70
C THR A 118 17.22 -6.44 8.32
N TRP A 119 16.77 -5.53 9.18
CA TRP A 119 15.51 -5.63 9.86
C TRP A 119 14.46 -4.86 9.09
N TYR A 120 13.37 -5.47 8.76
CA TYR A 120 12.26 -4.74 8.20
C TYR A 120 10.95 -5.44 8.51
N TYR A 121 9.88 -4.66 8.55
CA TYR A 121 8.55 -5.16 8.80
C TYR A 121 7.63 -4.74 7.67
N GLU A 122 6.66 -5.57 7.35
CA GLU A 122 5.64 -5.22 6.40
C GLU A 122 4.32 -5.01 7.10
N TYR A 123 3.65 -3.95 6.74
CA TYR A 123 2.33 -3.65 7.26
C TYR A 123 1.36 -3.63 6.09
N LEU A 124 0.14 -4.07 6.34
CA LEU A 124 -0.90 -4.05 5.32
C LEU A 124 -1.92 -2.97 5.65
N LEU A 125 -2.41 -2.34 4.60
CA LEU A 125 -3.40 -1.28 4.75
C LEU A 125 -4.70 -1.89 5.27
N LYS A 126 -5.21 -1.31 6.35
CA LYS A 126 -6.46 -1.76 6.92
C LYS A 126 -7.60 -1.02 6.24
N LYS A 127 -8.59 -1.75 5.81
CA LYS A 127 -9.75 -1.18 5.15
C LYS A 127 -10.88 -0.95 6.10
#